data_23354fbd401ed53fef0366ce987e2443
#
_entry.id   23354fbd401ed53fef0366ce987e2443
#
_cell.length_a   1.000
_cell.length_b   1.000
_cell.length_c   1.000
_cell.angle_alpha   90.00
_cell.angle_beta   90.00
_cell.angle_gamma   90.00
#
_symmetry.space_group_name_H-M   'P 1'
#
loop_
_entity.id
_entity.type
_entity.pdbx_description
1 polymer ?
#
loop_
_entity_poly.entity_id
_entity_poly.type
_entity_poly.pdbx_seq_one_letter_code
_entity_poly.pdbx_strand_id
1 'polypeptide(L)'
;MPRRPPEPAADRTTLLRSGPFHQALRVCIRESGLSLDRVRSRLAQRGLTVALSTLSDWQRGHRRPGGEQSPLVVAALEEILRLPGGSLTRLLDHGPGLDERSGALGELLDALPGSRDQDAVIITQQQKVLIDAARRCASVWTRTLVRARRDGMDRYVIRSFAGPGTDLDGCEIHALESCRVGTVLRHHARGVMVAELLFDHVLQAGDTWVFEWESFDRPTRPCVDHGHGFRQPVGHFLVQVRFDPAALPAECHSYVRSGPDAKPCRTGVLVPNAHHTVHLAASDVVSGVLGIAWRWP
;
A
#
# COMPACT_ATOMS: atom_id res chain seq x y z
N MET A 1 19.99 14.18 -39.62
CA MET A 1 19.14 14.02 -38.42
C MET A 1 20.01 13.58 -37.25
N PRO A 2 20.14 14.34 -36.17
CA PRO A 2 20.93 13.97 -35.03
C PRO A 2 20.23 12.82 -34.25
N ARG A 3 20.96 11.74 -33.98
CA ARG A 3 20.52 10.63 -33.12
C ARG A 3 20.29 11.17 -31.73
N ARG A 4 19.08 10.93 -31.21
CA ARG A 4 18.71 11.18 -29.81
C ARG A 4 19.71 10.45 -28.90
N PRO A 5 20.31 11.11 -27.91
CA PRO A 5 21.22 10.42 -26.98
C PRO A 5 20.47 9.30 -26.25
N PRO A 6 21.14 8.16 -25.92
CA PRO A 6 20.51 7.09 -25.19
C PRO A 6 20.09 7.61 -23.81
N GLU A 7 18.82 7.39 -23.44
CA GLU A 7 18.33 7.63 -22.08
C GLU A 7 19.24 6.88 -21.09
N PRO A 8 19.62 7.50 -19.96
CA PRO A 8 20.40 6.84 -18.95
C PRO A 8 19.65 5.57 -18.48
N ALA A 9 20.33 4.42 -18.55
CA ALA A 9 19.79 3.15 -18.09
C ALA A 9 19.38 3.32 -16.64
N ALA A 10 18.07 3.23 -16.37
CA ALA A 10 17.54 3.31 -15.00
C ALA A 10 18.24 2.26 -14.15
N ASP A 11 18.78 2.67 -13.02
CA ASP A 11 19.49 1.80 -12.08
C ASP A 11 18.54 0.69 -11.57
N ARG A 12 19.07 -0.56 -11.49
CA ARG A 12 18.34 -1.74 -10.98
C ARG A 12 17.60 -1.46 -9.68
N THR A 13 18.25 -0.76 -8.76
CA THR A 13 17.68 -0.43 -7.45
C THR A 13 16.43 0.43 -7.58
N THR A 14 16.47 1.40 -8.48
CA THR A 14 15.32 2.27 -8.78
C THR A 14 14.20 1.49 -9.46
N LEU A 15 14.53 0.62 -10.44
CA LEU A 15 13.54 -0.21 -11.12
C LEU A 15 12.87 -1.22 -10.18
N LEU A 16 13.62 -1.84 -9.27
CA LEU A 16 13.06 -2.75 -8.27
C LEU A 16 12.25 -2.03 -7.19
N ARG A 17 12.47 -0.73 -7.00
CA ARG A 17 11.74 0.06 -6.02
C ARG A 17 10.38 0.53 -6.52
N SER A 18 10.32 1.04 -7.75
CA SER A 18 9.14 1.73 -8.29
C SER A 18 9.03 1.68 -9.82
N GLY A 19 9.85 0.91 -10.50
CA GLY A 19 9.81 0.80 -11.95
C GLY A 19 8.71 -0.14 -12.45
N PRO A 20 8.42 -0.11 -13.77
CA PRO A 20 7.52 -1.08 -14.36
C PRO A 20 8.07 -2.51 -14.25
N PHE A 21 7.20 -3.47 -13.88
CA PHE A 21 7.56 -4.88 -13.69
C PHE A 21 8.41 -5.44 -14.85
N HIS A 22 8.01 -5.19 -16.10
CA HIS A 22 8.70 -5.71 -17.28
C HIS A 22 10.13 -5.18 -17.43
N GLN A 23 10.38 -3.93 -17.05
CA GLN A 23 11.72 -3.34 -17.10
C GLN A 23 12.58 -3.90 -15.97
N ALA A 24 12.06 -3.98 -14.74
CA ALA A 24 12.75 -4.59 -13.62
C ALA A 24 13.12 -6.04 -13.90
N LEU A 25 12.16 -6.86 -14.38
CA LEU A 25 12.40 -8.25 -14.75
C LEU A 25 13.48 -8.38 -15.82
N ARG A 26 13.43 -7.55 -16.87
CA ARG A 26 14.42 -7.55 -17.96
C ARG A 26 15.82 -7.25 -17.45
N VAL A 27 15.97 -6.24 -16.62
CA VAL A 27 17.27 -5.86 -16.05
C VAL A 27 17.80 -6.97 -15.16
N CYS A 28 16.97 -7.53 -14.28
CA CYS A 28 17.39 -8.58 -13.36
C CYS A 28 17.80 -9.87 -14.08
N ILE A 29 17.08 -10.29 -15.14
CA ILE A 29 17.48 -11.46 -15.94
C ILE A 29 18.79 -11.18 -16.66
N ARG A 30 18.96 -10.03 -17.28
CA ARG A 30 20.20 -9.64 -17.96
C ARG A 30 21.40 -9.67 -17.00
N GLU A 31 21.25 -9.09 -15.82
CA GLU A 31 22.34 -9.02 -14.83
C GLU A 31 22.65 -10.38 -14.19
N SER A 32 21.66 -11.25 -14.10
CA SER A 32 21.89 -12.62 -13.61
C SER A 32 22.71 -13.49 -14.57
N GLY A 33 22.89 -13.07 -15.83
CA GLY A 33 23.57 -13.85 -16.88
C GLY A 33 22.80 -15.11 -17.30
N LEU A 34 21.53 -15.27 -16.87
CA LEU A 34 20.71 -16.44 -17.21
C LEU A 34 19.95 -16.18 -18.52
N SER A 35 19.94 -17.19 -19.39
CA SER A 35 19.01 -17.21 -20.52
C SER A 35 17.57 -17.49 -20.05
N LEU A 36 16.58 -17.06 -20.82
CA LEU A 36 15.16 -17.36 -20.52
C LEU A 36 14.88 -18.87 -20.42
N ASP A 37 15.57 -19.68 -21.21
CA ASP A 37 15.46 -21.14 -21.14
C ASP A 37 15.99 -21.71 -19.81
N ARG A 38 17.09 -21.18 -19.31
CA ARG A 38 17.60 -21.56 -17.99
C ARG A 38 16.68 -21.12 -16.86
N VAL A 39 16.09 -19.94 -16.96
CA VAL A 39 15.07 -19.46 -16.02
C VAL A 39 13.87 -20.40 -16.03
N ARG A 40 13.34 -20.72 -17.21
CA ARG A 40 12.23 -21.69 -17.38
C ARG A 40 12.55 -23.05 -16.78
N SER A 41 13.75 -23.59 -17.07
CA SER A 41 14.17 -24.89 -16.53
C SER A 41 14.25 -24.89 -15.00
N ARG A 42 14.74 -23.82 -14.38
CA ARG A 42 14.77 -23.67 -12.91
C ARG A 42 13.40 -23.52 -12.29
N LEU A 43 12.45 -22.89 -12.98
CA LEU A 43 11.05 -22.84 -12.56
C LEU A 43 10.42 -24.24 -12.61
N ALA A 44 10.65 -24.99 -13.71
CA ALA A 44 10.15 -26.35 -13.86
C ALA A 44 10.68 -27.28 -12.76
N GLN A 45 11.95 -27.15 -12.35
CA GLN A 45 12.53 -27.89 -11.23
C GLN A 45 11.83 -27.62 -9.88
N ARG A 46 11.10 -26.50 -9.76
CA ARG A 46 10.28 -26.14 -8.60
C ARG A 46 8.80 -26.48 -8.76
N GLY A 47 8.47 -27.27 -9.80
CA GLY A 47 7.08 -27.64 -10.10
C GLY A 47 6.25 -26.53 -10.75
N LEU A 48 6.90 -25.44 -11.21
CA LEU A 48 6.21 -24.29 -11.82
C LEU A 48 6.44 -24.30 -13.34
N THR A 49 5.38 -24.59 -14.09
CA THR A 49 5.45 -24.66 -15.56
C THR A 49 5.03 -23.34 -16.18
N VAL A 50 5.96 -22.69 -16.89
CA VAL A 50 5.73 -21.44 -17.62
C VAL A 50 6.28 -21.56 -19.02
N ALA A 51 5.49 -21.16 -20.03
CA ALA A 51 5.96 -21.16 -21.42
C ALA A 51 7.06 -20.10 -21.63
N LEU A 52 8.02 -20.38 -22.50
CA LEU A 52 9.08 -19.43 -22.84
C LEU A 52 8.53 -18.13 -23.44
N SER A 53 7.48 -18.23 -24.27
CA SER A 53 6.74 -17.08 -24.81
C SER A 53 6.17 -16.20 -23.71
N THR A 54 5.60 -16.80 -22.66
CA THR A 54 5.04 -16.07 -21.52
C THR A 54 6.11 -15.28 -20.78
N LEU A 55 7.28 -15.87 -20.49
CA LEU A 55 8.39 -15.16 -19.87
C LEU A 55 8.92 -14.03 -20.77
N SER A 56 8.97 -14.27 -22.07
CA SER A 56 9.36 -13.26 -23.07
C SER A 56 8.36 -12.11 -23.13
N ASP A 57 7.06 -12.40 -23.10
CA ASP A 57 6.01 -11.39 -23.09
C ASP A 57 6.02 -10.56 -21.81
N TRP A 58 6.31 -11.19 -20.66
CA TRP A 58 6.49 -10.49 -19.41
C TRP A 58 7.69 -9.52 -19.44
N GLN A 59 8.81 -9.92 -20.03
CA GLN A 59 9.97 -9.03 -20.19
C GLN A 59 9.72 -7.87 -21.15
N ARG A 60 8.89 -8.08 -22.18
CA ARG A 60 8.58 -7.06 -23.19
C ARG A 60 7.43 -6.13 -22.76
N GLY A 61 6.71 -6.49 -21.71
CA GLY A 61 5.54 -5.75 -21.26
C GLY A 61 4.28 -6.00 -22.11
N HIS A 62 4.31 -7.00 -23.01
CA HIS A 62 3.15 -7.38 -23.83
C HIS A 62 2.07 -8.07 -23.00
N ARG A 63 2.45 -8.76 -21.94
CA ARG A 63 1.56 -9.39 -20.96
C ARG A 63 2.11 -9.20 -19.56
N ARG A 64 1.21 -9.15 -18.59
CA ARG A 64 1.56 -9.16 -17.16
C ARG A 64 1.25 -10.52 -16.54
N PRO A 65 1.99 -10.95 -15.51
CA PRO A 65 1.59 -12.06 -14.67
C PRO A 65 0.20 -11.77 -14.05
N GLY A 66 -0.81 -12.60 -14.30
CA GLY A 66 -2.18 -12.34 -13.84
C GLY A 66 -3.02 -13.60 -13.58
N GLY A 67 -2.46 -14.80 -13.69
CA GLY A 67 -3.11 -16.06 -13.34
C GLY A 67 -2.91 -16.42 -11.87
N GLU A 68 -3.70 -17.37 -11.35
CA GLU A 68 -3.63 -17.82 -9.94
C GLU A 68 -2.23 -18.28 -9.51
N GLN A 69 -1.44 -18.88 -10.40
CA GLN A 69 -0.08 -19.31 -10.12
C GLN A 69 0.98 -18.20 -10.31
N SER A 70 0.60 -17.04 -10.86
CA SER A 70 1.56 -15.97 -11.17
C SER A 70 2.32 -15.47 -9.95
N PRO A 71 1.73 -15.27 -8.77
CA PRO A 71 2.46 -14.86 -7.57
C PRO A 71 3.53 -15.87 -7.17
N LEU A 72 3.23 -17.17 -7.24
CA LEU A 72 4.20 -18.25 -6.94
C LEU A 72 5.35 -18.28 -7.95
N VAL A 73 5.04 -18.09 -9.24
CA VAL A 73 6.05 -18.01 -10.29
C VAL A 73 6.96 -16.82 -10.09
N VAL A 74 6.41 -15.66 -9.74
CA VAL A 74 7.22 -14.44 -9.54
C VAL A 74 8.06 -14.53 -8.27
N ALA A 75 7.53 -15.10 -7.19
CA ALA A 75 8.32 -15.37 -5.99
C ALA A 75 9.49 -16.33 -6.30
N ALA A 76 9.25 -17.38 -7.08
CA ALA A 76 10.32 -18.30 -7.52
C ALA A 76 11.34 -17.61 -8.47
N LEU A 77 10.90 -16.65 -9.30
CA LEU A 77 11.81 -15.81 -10.10
C LEU A 77 12.72 -14.96 -9.22
N GLU A 78 12.22 -14.39 -8.14
CA GLU A 78 13.03 -13.63 -7.18
C GLU A 78 14.15 -14.49 -6.60
N GLU A 79 13.85 -15.72 -6.17
CA GLU A 79 14.86 -16.66 -5.68
C GLU A 79 15.88 -17.03 -6.76
N ILE A 80 15.42 -17.38 -7.98
CA ILE A 80 16.27 -17.76 -9.11
C ILE A 80 17.24 -16.64 -9.48
N LEU A 81 16.76 -15.40 -9.42
CA LEU A 81 17.50 -14.18 -9.75
C LEU A 81 18.27 -13.61 -8.54
N ARG A 82 18.19 -14.26 -7.38
CA ARG A 82 18.83 -13.84 -6.11
C ARG A 82 18.44 -12.42 -5.72
N LEU A 83 17.14 -12.11 -5.81
CA LEU A 83 16.57 -10.86 -5.38
C LEU A 83 16.04 -10.98 -3.94
N PRO A 84 15.99 -9.89 -3.19
CA PRO A 84 15.24 -9.87 -1.94
C PRO A 84 13.78 -10.27 -2.18
N GLY A 85 13.20 -11.07 -1.29
CA GLY A 85 11.80 -11.51 -1.41
C GLY A 85 10.84 -10.32 -1.56
N GLY A 86 9.85 -10.46 -2.42
CA GLY A 86 8.88 -9.41 -2.72
C GLY A 86 9.37 -8.31 -3.66
N SER A 87 10.61 -8.37 -4.18
CA SER A 87 11.18 -7.33 -5.05
C SER A 87 10.45 -7.16 -6.38
N LEU A 88 10.05 -8.26 -7.02
CA LEU A 88 9.29 -8.27 -8.26
C LEU A 88 7.79 -8.41 -8.00
N THR A 89 7.42 -9.16 -6.96
CA THR A 89 6.01 -9.41 -6.59
C THR A 89 5.28 -8.10 -6.33
N ARG A 90 5.88 -7.16 -5.58
CA ARG A 90 5.30 -5.84 -5.35
C ARG A 90 5.11 -5.01 -6.62
N LEU A 91 5.88 -5.26 -7.69
CA LEU A 91 5.73 -4.57 -8.97
C LEU A 91 4.58 -5.14 -9.82
N LEU A 92 4.05 -6.32 -9.47
CA LEU A 92 2.86 -6.89 -10.11
C LEU A 92 1.59 -6.13 -9.74
N ASP A 93 1.56 -5.56 -8.56
CA ASP A 93 0.41 -4.87 -8.00
C ASP A 93 0.12 -3.52 -8.68
N HIS A 94 0.99 -3.09 -9.61
CA HIS A 94 0.82 -1.88 -10.42
C HIS A 94 -0.03 -2.16 -11.67
N GLY A 95 -1.36 -2.23 -11.51
CA GLY A 95 -2.31 -2.18 -12.61
C GLY A 95 -2.31 -0.79 -13.29
N PRO A 96 -2.84 -0.64 -14.52
CA PRO A 96 -2.85 0.66 -15.23
C PRO A 96 -3.55 1.79 -14.45
N GLY A 97 -4.51 1.48 -13.58
CA GLY A 97 -5.11 2.46 -12.66
C GLY A 97 -4.23 2.86 -11.47
N LEU A 98 -3.28 2.00 -11.09
CA LEU A 98 -2.30 2.26 -10.04
C LEU A 98 -1.16 3.15 -10.53
N ASP A 99 -0.73 3.04 -11.78
CA ASP A 99 0.31 3.91 -12.34
C ASP A 99 -0.15 5.37 -12.31
N GLU A 100 -1.42 5.64 -12.61
CA GLU A 100 -1.97 6.99 -12.60
C GLU A 100 -2.16 7.54 -11.17
N ARG A 101 -2.68 6.73 -10.23
CA ARG A 101 -2.78 7.13 -8.81
C ARG A 101 -1.41 7.21 -8.15
N SER A 102 -0.49 6.33 -8.49
CA SER A 102 0.89 6.37 -7.99
C SER A 102 1.66 7.55 -8.57
N GLY A 103 1.41 7.91 -9.83
CA GLY A 103 1.92 9.14 -10.45
C GLY A 103 1.42 10.38 -9.71
N ALA A 104 0.11 10.50 -9.52
CA ALA A 104 -0.51 11.61 -8.78
C ALA A 104 0.00 11.71 -7.34
N LEU A 105 0.18 10.57 -6.66
CA LEU A 105 0.79 10.56 -5.34
C LEU A 105 2.25 11.03 -5.39
N GLY A 106 3.02 10.61 -6.40
CA GLY A 106 4.39 11.06 -6.62
C GLY A 106 4.48 12.57 -6.78
N GLU A 107 3.61 13.15 -7.61
CA GLU A 107 3.51 14.60 -7.83
C GLU A 107 3.21 15.36 -6.53
N LEU A 108 2.24 14.87 -5.73
CA LEU A 108 1.91 15.49 -4.46
C LEU A 108 3.06 15.38 -3.44
N LEU A 109 3.77 14.25 -3.40
CA LEU A 109 4.91 14.07 -2.53
C LEU A 109 6.13 14.89 -2.96
N ASP A 110 6.35 15.10 -4.25
CA ASP A 110 7.41 15.97 -4.77
C ASP A 110 7.16 17.45 -4.46
N ALA A 111 5.88 17.83 -4.30
CA ALA A 111 5.50 19.17 -3.86
C ALA A 111 5.67 19.41 -2.35
N LEU A 112 5.90 18.35 -1.55
CA LEU A 112 6.14 18.43 -0.11
C LEU A 112 7.61 18.18 0.22
N PRO A 113 8.39 19.19 0.64
CA PRO A 113 9.80 18.98 1.05
C PRO A 113 9.91 17.96 2.19
N GLY A 114 10.82 16.98 2.05
CA GLY A 114 11.05 15.96 3.08
C GLY A 114 9.97 14.90 3.23
N SER A 115 8.98 14.85 2.34
CA SER A 115 7.83 13.92 2.41
C SER A 115 8.13 12.47 2.01
N ARG A 116 9.32 12.18 1.52
CA ARG A 116 9.70 10.84 1.06
C ARG A 116 9.99 9.91 2.22
N ASP A 117 9.21 8.93 2.37
CA ASP A 117 8.95 7.91 3.36
C ASP A 117 10.06 7.13 4.01
N GLN A 118 11.26 7.47 3.80
CA GLN A 118 12.32 6.56 4.18
C GLN A 118 12.86 6.82 5.57
N ASP A 119 12.29 7.81 6.24
CA ASP A 119 12.81 8.34 7.47
C ASP A 119 12.28 7.67 8.73
N ALA A 120 11.15 6.95 8.60
CA ALA A 120 10.49 6.30 9.72
C ALA A 120 10.31 4.79 9.53
N VAL A 121 10.39 4.04 10.64
CA VAL A 121 9.85 2.70 10.77
C VAL A 121 8.59 2.79 11.61
N ILE A 122 7.47 2.27 11.12
CA ILE A 122 6.26 2.16 11.93
C ILE A 122 6.40 0.93 12.83
N ILE A 123 6.52 1.16 14.13
CA ILE A 123 6.59 0.09 15.13
C ILE A 123 5.19 -0.46 15.38
N THR A 124 4.22 0.44 15.61
CA THR A 124 2.82 0.08 15.87
C THR A 124 1.91 1.10 15.23
N GLN A 125 0.82 0.63 14.64
CA GLN A 125 -0.27 1.47 14.20
C GLN A 125 -1.60 0.89 14.63
N GLN A 126 -2.45 1.72 15.22
CA GLN A 126 -3.79 1.37 15.65
C GLN A 126 -4.81 2.29 14.98
N GLN A 127 -5.91 1.71 14.53
CA GLN A 127 -7.02 2.44 13.92
C GLN A 127 -8.34 2.07 14.59
N LYS A 128 -9.20 3.07 14.79
CA LYS A 128 -10.60 2.89 15.19
C LYS A 128 -11.48 3.56 14.16
N VAL A 129 -12.27 2.77 13.47
CA VAL A 129 -13.21 3.20 12.43
C VAL A 129 -14.60 3.26 13.04
N LEU A 130 -15.28 4.37 12.89
CA LEU A 130 -16.67 4.53 13.34
C LEU A 130 -17.60 4.53 12.13
N ILE A 131 -18.58 3.64 12.16
CA ILE A 131 -19.65 3.58 11.17
C ILE A 131 -20.92 4.12 11.80
N ASP A 132 -21.53 5.12 11.15
CA ASP A 132 -22.74 5.80 11.63
C ASP A 132 -24.04 5.03 11.33
N ALA A 133 -25.15 5.52 11.88
CA ALA A 133 -26.48 4.96 11.65
C ALA A 133 -26.91 5.01 10.15
N ALA A 134 -26.33 5.90 9.35
CA ALA A 134 -26.51 5.95 7.91
C ALA A 134 -25.59 5.02 7.12
N ARG A 135 -24.89 4.11 7.83
CA ARG A 135 -23.96 3.12 7.26
C ARG A 135 -22.71 3.73 6.60
N ARG A 136 -22.33 4.95 6.96
CA ARG A 136 -21.17 5.67 6.42
C ARG A 136 -20.01 5.62 7.39
N CYS A 137 -18.79 5.72 6.88
CA CYS A 137 -17.61 5.96 7.71
C CYS A 137 -17.70 7.39 8.27
N ALA A 138 -17.93 7.52 9.56
CA ALA A 138 -18.01 8.79 10.24
C ALA A 138 -16.63 9.36 10.52
N SER A 139 -15.71 8.52 11.02
CA SER A 139 -14.33 8.90 11.28
C SER A 139 -13.40 7.71 11.37
N VAL A 140 -12.10 7.98 11.19
CA VAL A 140 -11.01 7.03 11.43
C VAL A 140 -9.98 7.68 12.35
N TRP A 141 -10.01 7.30 13.62
CA TRP A 141 -8.95 7.64 14.57
C TRP A 141 -7.74 6.74 14.35
N THR A 142 -6.55 7.33 14.38
CA THR A 142 -5.29 6.61 14.17
C THR A 142 -4.25 7.04 15.20
N ARG A 143 -3.62 6.07 15.85
CA ARG A 143 -2.43 6.24 16.70
C ARG A 143 -1.26 5.52 16.08
N THR A 144 -0.14 6.22 15.94
CA THR A 144 1.06 5.67 15.30
C THR A 144 2.28 5.88 16.19
N LEU A 145 3.05 4.81 16.41
CA LEU A 145 4.37 4.84 17.01
C LEU A 145 5.41 4.60 15.92
N VAL A 146 6.28 5.57 15.71
CA VAL A 146 7.37 5.50 14.73
C VAL A 146 8.73 5.47 15.41
N ARG A 147 9.75 4.99 14.68
CA ARG A 147 11.15 5.17 15.00
C ARG A 147 11.84 5.89 13.85
N ALA A 148 12.57 6.96 14.14
CA ALA A 148 13.36 7.68 13.16
C ALA A 148 14.54 6.82 12.67
N ARG A 149 14.76 6.79 11.35
CA ARG A 149 15.89 6.09 10.71
C ARG A 149 17.11 6.96 10.54
N ARG A 150 16.92 8.27 10.55
CA ARG A 150 17.96 9.28 10.40
C ARG A 150 17.63 10.51 11.24
N ASP A 151 18.62 11.35 11.46
CA ASP A 151 18.45 12.63 12.13
C ASP A 151 17.59 13.59 11.31
N GLY A 152 16.89 14.48 11.98
CA GLY A 152 16.13 15.55 11.35
C GLY A 152 14.69 15.20 10.97
N MET A 153 14.14 14.08 11.45
CA MET A 153 12.74 13.75 11.24
C MET A 153 11.82 14.61 12.13
N ASP A 154 11.03 15.48 11.54
CA ASP A 154 10.13 16.40 12.22
C ASP A 154 8.65 16.24 11.81
N ARG A 155 8.32 15.24 11.00
CA ARG A 155 6.98 15.04 10.45
C ARG A 155 6.69 13.60 10.03
N TYR A 156 5.41 13.33 9.87
CA TYR A 156 4.88 12.16 9.19
C TYR A 156 3.95 12.61 8.04
N VAL A 157 3.92 11.90 6.93
CA VAL A 157 3.03 12.22 5.81
C VAL A 157 1.98 11.14 5.62
N ILE A 158 0.73 11.54 5.88
CA ILE A 158 -0.45 10.71 5.60
C ILE A 158 -0.64 10.63 4.07
N ARG A 159 -1.07 9.47 3.59
CA ARG A 159 -1.49 9.23 2.22
C ARG A 159 -2.85 8.57 2.22
N SER A 160 -3.79 9.20 1.58
CA SER A 160 -5.15 8.70 1.47
C SER A 160 -5.54 8.54 0.01
N PHE A 161 -6.27 7.46 -0.26
CA PHE A 161 -6.86 7.17 -1.55
C PHE A 161 -8.37 7.13 -1.36
N ALA A 162 -9.03 8.15 -1.84
CA ALA A 162 -10.49 8.25 -1.74
C ALA A 162 -11.19 7.12 -2.51
N GLY A 163 -12.21 6.57 -1.91
CA GLY A 163 -13.11 5.62 -2.56
C GLY A 163 -13.97 6.29 -3.63
N PRO A 164 -14.66 5.50 -4.48
CA PRO A 164 -15.58 6.05 -5.46
C PRO A 164 -16.68 6.90 -4.81
N GLY A 165 -16.81 8.15 -5.28
CA GLY A 165 -17.85 9.07 -4.79
C GLY A 165 -17.49 9.83 -3.50
N THR A 166 -16.23 9.76 -3.06
CA THR A 166 -15.74 10.60 -1.96
C THR A 166 -15.42 12.00 -2.48
N ASP A 167 -15.94 13.01 -1.82
CA ASP A 167 -15.56 14.40 -2.04
C ASP A 167 -14.28 14.72 -1.26
N LEU A 168 -13.17 14.93 -1.98
CA LEU A 168 -11.89 15.25 -1.35
C LEU A 168 -11.88 16.59 -0.62
N ASP A 169 -12.68 17.55 -1.03
CA ASP A 169 -12.77 18.85 -0.36
C ASP A 169 -13.46 18.73 1.00
N GLY A 170 -14.36 17.75 1.12
CA GLY A 170 -15.00 17.39 2.38
C GLY A 170 -14.13 16.51 3.29
N CYS A 171 -12.99 16.00 2.82
CA CYS A 171 -12.09 15.21 3.68
C CYS A 171 -11.30 16.14 4.60
N GLU A 172 -11.40 15.89 5.90
CA GLU A 172 -10.74 16.65 6.96
C GLU A 172 -9.76 15.75 7.72
N ILE A 173 -8.67 16.34 8.20
CA ILE A 173 -7.70 15.69 9.09
C ILE A 173 -7.53 16.57 10.31
N HIS A 174 -7.73 15.99 11.48
CA HIS A 174 -7.55 16.65 12.77
C HIS A 174 -6.38 15.99 13.52
N ALA A 175 -5.38 16.77 13.86
CA ALA A 175 -4.32 16.34 14.77
C ALA A 175 -4.85 16.34 16.19
N LEU A 176 -4.57 15.28 16.96
CA LEU A 176 -5.06 15.10 18.32
C LEU A 176 -3.94 15.21 19.34
N GLU A 177 -2.92 14.38 19.22
CA GLU A 177 -1.83 14.32 20.19
C GLU A 177 -0.46 14.34 19.50
N SER A 178 0.49 15.10 20.07
CA SER A 178 1.91 15.11 19.68
C SER A 178 2.19 15.41 18.21
N CYS A 179 1.27 16.09 17.54
CA CYS A 179 1.40 16.57 16.17
C CYS A 179 0.46 17.74 15.89
N ARG A 180 0.68 18.42 14.76
CA ARG A 180 -0.23 19.41 14.18
C ARG A 180 -0.35 19.21 12.69
N VAL A 181 -1.49 19.53 12.11
CA VAL A 181 -1.66 19.44 10.65
C VAL A 181 -0.83 20.54 9.98
N GLY A 182 -0.02 20.15 9.02
CA GLY A 182 0.73 21.01 8.13
C GLY A 182 0.02 21.19 6.79
N THR A 183 0.78 21.08 5.70
CA THR A 183 0.25 21.21 4.34
C THR A 183 -0.62 20.00 3.98
N VAL A 184 -1.78 20.28 3.37
CA VAL A 184 -2.68 19.26 2.81
C VAL A 184 -2.79 19.50 1.31
N LEU A 185 -2.41 18.51 0.50
CA LEU A 185 -2.50 18.57 -0.95
C LEU A 185 -3.47 17.50 -1.47
N ARG A 186 -4.23 17.86 -2.50
CA ARG A 186 -5.27 17.01 -3.09
C ARG A 186 -5.11 16.93 -4.60
N HIS A 187 -5.21 15.74 -5.13
CA HIS A 187 -5.29 15.49 -6.57
C HIS A 187 -6.69 14.94 -6.89
N HIS A 188 -7.63 15.87 -7.17
CA HIS A 188 -9.07 15.58 -7.31
C HIS A 188 -9.35 14.54 -8.41
N ALA A 189 -8.72 14.68 -9.58
CA ALA A 189 -8.96 13.78 -10.72
C ALA A 189 -8.60 12.31 -10.42
N ARG A 190 -7.73 12.05 -9.44
CA ARG A 190 -7.28 10.69 -9.09
C ARG A 190 -7.72 10.25 -7.70
N GLY A 191 -8.40 11.11 -6.97
CA GLY A 191 -8.84 10.80 -5.61
C GLY A 191 -7.67 10.54 -4.65
N VAL A 192 -6.59 11.31 -4.74
CA VAL A 192 -5.41 11.17 -3.89
C VAL A 192 -5.24 12.40 -3.02
N MET A 193 -4.98 12.20 -1.76
CA MET A 193 -4.68 13.25 -0.79
C MET A 193 -3.42 12.89 0.00
N VAL A 194 -2.59 13.88 0.26
CA VAL A 194 -1.47 13.80 1.20
C VAL A 194 -1.61 14.91 2.24
N ALA A 195 -1.23 14.63 3.48
CA ALA A 195 -1.24 15.60 4.55
C ALA A 195 -0.04 15.43 5.46
N GLU A 196 0.59 16.53 5.83
CA GLU A 196 1.66 16.53 6.81
C GLU A 196 1.08 16.52 8.22
N LEU A 197 1.64 15.69 9.08
CA LEU A 197 1.55 15.79 10.53
C LEU A 197 2.92 16.21 11.05
N LEU A 198 3.04 17.47 11.42
CA LEU A 198 4.28 18.07 11.90
C LEU A 198 4.42 17.80 13.39
N PHE A 199 5.61 17.36 13.80
CA PHE A 199 5.95 17.18 15.21
C PHE A 199 6.46 18.50 15.80
N ASP A 200 6.34 18.66 17.09
CA ASP A 200 6.91 19.79 17.85
C ASP A 200 8.37 19.52 18.25
N HIS A 201 8.92 18.40 17.81
CA HIS A 201 10.26 17.92 18.11
C HIS A 201 10.95 17.39 16.85
N VAL A 202 12.27 17.60 16.77
CA VAL A 202 13.12 17.05 15.70
C VAL A 202 13.80 15.79 16.23
N LEU A 203 13.44 14.64 15.67
CA LEU A 203 13.94 13.34 16.09
C LEU A 203 15.34 13.07 15.55
N GLN A 204 16.16 12.42 16.37
CA GLN A 204 17.44 11.84 15.97
C GLN A 204 17.26 10.37 15.55
N ALA A 205 18.24 9.82 14.84
CA ALA A 205 18.21 8.41 14.44
C ALA A 205 18.07 7.50 15.67
N GLY A 206 17.04 6.63 15.66
CA GLY A 206 16.72 5.72 16.76
C GLY A 206 15.64 6.24 17.72
N ASP A 207 15.38 7.54 17.76
CA ASP A 207 14.32 8.11 18.58
C ASP A 207 12.95 7.57 18.17
N THR A 208 12.05 7.50 19.14
CA THR A 208 10.68 7.06 18.90
C THR A 208 9.71 8.20 19.20
N TRP A 209 8.63 8.26 18.41
CA TRP A 209 7.58 9.25 18.57
C TRP A 209 6.19 8.61 18.43
N VAL A 210 5.29 8.95 19.34
CA VAL A 210 3.88 8.54 19.26
C VAL A 210 3.03 9.77 18.98
N PHE A 211 2.09 9.64 18.04
CA PHE A 211 1.18 10.72 17.69
C PHE A 211 -0.18 10.16 17.30
N GLU A 212 -1.20 11.02 17.42
CA GLU A 212 -2.58 10.66 17.15
C GLU A 212 -3.25 11.69 16.24
N TRP A 213 -4.11 11.19 15.37
CA TRP A 213 -4.89 12.00 14.45
C TRP A 213 -6.20 11.30 14.08
N GLU A 214 -7.14 12.06 13.54
CA GLU A 214 -8.42 11.56 13.08
C GLU A 214 -8.72 12.10 11.69
N SER A 215 -9.24 11.25 10.81
CA SER A 215 -9.74 11.66 9.50
C SER A 215 -11.24 11.52 9.43
N PHE A 216 -11.85 12.43 8.69
CA PHE A 216 -13.27 12.48 8.41
C PHE A 216 -13.43 12.47 6.90
N ASP A 217 -13.86 11.33 6.37
CA ASP A 217 -14.28 11.20 4.99
C ASP A 217 -15.79 11.42 4.95
N ARG A 218 -16.27 12.28 4.06
CA ARG A 218 -17.72 12.49 3.89
C ARG A 218 -18.22 11.66 2.71
N PRO A 219 -18.33 10.33 2.86
CA PRO A 219 -18.75 9.48 1.76
C PRO A 219 -20.23 9.70 1.45
N THR A 220 -20.55 9.72 0.15
CA THR A 220 -21.93 9.82 -0.32
C THR A 220 -22.65 8.47 -0.33
N ARG A 221 -21.94 7.38 -0.12
CA ARG A 221 -22.46 6.00 -0.18
C ARG A 221 -22.20 5.24 1.12
N PRO A 222 -23.01 4.22 1.43
CA PRO A 222 -22.70 3.30 2.52
C PRO A 222 -21.31 2.70 2.38
N CYS A 223 -20.59 2.66 3.49
CA CYS A 223 -19.29 2.02 3.59
C CYS A 223 -19.48 0.50 3.68
N VAL A 224 -18.67 -0.27 2.98
CA VAL A 224 -18.73 -1.74 2.96
C VAL A 224 -17.41 -2.40 3.33
N ASP A 225 -16.34 -1.61 3.43
CA ASP A 225 -15.03 -2.08 3.89
C ASP A 225 -14.18 -0.92 4.41
N HIS A 226 -13.17 -1.28 5.18
CA HIS A 226 -12.06 -0.40 5.53
C HIS A 226 -10.76 -1.19 5.40
N GLY A 227 -9.82 -0.67 4.61
CA GLY A 227 -8.51 -1.28 4.40
C GLY A 227 -7.38 -0.29 4.55
N HIS A 228 -6.29 -0.77 5.15
CA HIS A 228 -5.05 0.00 5.30
C HIS A 228 -3.93 -0.59 4.44
N GLY A 229 -3.30 0.27 3.65
CA GLY A 229 -2.20 -0.10 2.77
C GLY A 229 -0.84 0.09 3.41
N PHE A 230 -0.01 -0.94 3.34
CA PHE A 230 1.34 -0.96 3.88
C PHE A 230 2.36 -0.90 2.74
N ARG A 231 3.23 0.10 2.76
CA ARG A 231 4.35 0.25 1.82
C ARG A 231 5.68 -0.16 2.39
N GLN A 232 5.77 -0.13 3.72
CA GLN A 232 6.95 -0.53 4.50
C GLN A 232 6.51 -1.54 5.54
N PRO A 233 7.44 -2.38 6.03
CA PRO A 233 7.14 -3.28 7.14
C PRO A 233 6.63 -2.51 8.36
N VAL A 234 5.57 -3.03 8.96
CA VAL A 234 4.97 -2.53 10.20
C VAL A 234 5.04 -3.63 11.24
N GLY A 235 5.59 -3.33 12.42
CA GLY A 235 5.73 -4.32 13.47
C GLY A 235 4.38 -4.85 13.96
N HIS A 236 3.46 -3.95 14.35
CA HIS A 236 2.12 -4.34 14.79
C HIS A 236 1.06 -3.41 14.21
N PHE A 237 0.00 -4.01 13.69
CA PHE A 237 -1.17 -3.30 13.20
C PHE A 237 -2.43 -3.83 13.86
N LEU A 238 -3.28 -2.91 14.34
CA LEU A 238 -4.61 -3.21 14.87
C LEU A 238 -5.63 -2.27 14.24
N VAL A 239 -6.67 -2.82 13.64
CA VAL A 239 -7.84 -2.06 13.23
C VAL A 239 -9.09 -2.58 13.94
N GLN A 240 -9.91 -1.66 14.43
CA GLN A 240 -11.22 -1.92 15.01
C GLN A 240 -12.28 -1.17 14.20
N VAL A 241 -13.37 -1.85 13.85
CA VAL A 241 -14.53 -1.22 13.20
C VAL A 241 -15.70 -1.33 14.17
N ARG A 242 -16.20 -0.19 14.60
CA ARG A 242 -17.38 -0.09 15.48
C ARG A 242 -18.57 0.39 14.65
N PHE A 243 -19.64 -0.35 14.74
CA PHE A 243 -20.90 -0.07 14.08
C PHE A 243 -21.88 0.63 15.03
N ASP A 244 -22.66 1.59 14.48
CA ASP A 244 -23.80 2.13 15.22
C ASP A 244 -24.83 1.01 15.52
N PRO A 245 -25.42 0.97 16.70
CA PRO A 245 -26.42 -0.03 17.04
C PRO A 245 -27.62 -0.11 16.10
N ALA A 246 -27.96 1.02 15.44
CA ALA A 246 -29.02 1.08 14.44
C ALA A 246 -28.60 0.60 13.04
N ALA A 247 -27.31 0.32 12.83
CA ALA A 247 -26.74 -0.09 11.54
C ALA A 247 -25.77 -1.26 11.72
N LEU A 248 -26.27 -2.43 12.10
CA LEU A 248 -25.46 -3.62 12.28
C LEU A 248 -25.30 -4.37 10.95
N PRO A 249 -24.09 -4.85 10.62
CA PRO A 249 -23.85 -5.66 9.45
C PRO A 249 -24.42 -7.07 9.60
N ALA A 250 -24.85 -7.68 8.49
CA ALA A 250 -25.27 -9.08 8.46
C ALA A 250 -24.08 -10.05 8.50
N GLU A 251 -22.92 -9.63 8.01
CA GLU A 251 -21.70 -10.43 7.95
C GLU A 251 -20.47 -9.52 7.97
N CYS A 252 -19.42 -9.94 8.69
CA CYS A 252 -18.11 -9.30 8.66
C CYS A 252 -17.02 -10.34 8.36
N HIS A 253 -15.98 -9.93 7.62
CA HIS A 253 -14.82 -10.76 7.37
C HIS A 253 -13.56 -9.92 7.20
N SER A 254 -12.42 -10.51 7.54
CA SER A 254 -11.11 -9.95 7.22
C SER A 254 -10.70 -10.31 5.81
N TYR A 255 -9.90 -9.45 5.18
CA TYR A 255 -9.33 -9.70 3.88
C TYR A 255 -7.90 -9.17 3.76
N VAL A 256 -7.17 -9.72 2.78
CA VAL A 256 -5.89 -9.20 2.32
C VAL A 256 -5.98 -8.87 0.83
N ARG A 257 -5.24 -7.85 0.40
CA ARG A 257 -5.00 -7.54 -1.02
C ARG A 257 -3.52 -7.29 -1.21
N SER A 258 -2.99 -7.71 -2.34
CA SER A 258 -1.60 -7.41 -2.71
C SER A 258 -1.40 -5.93 -3.04
N GLY A 259 -2.47 -5.20 -3.41
CA GLY A 259 -2.46 -3.77 -3.71
C GLY A 259 -3.86 -3.15 -3.63
N PRO A 260 -3.98 -1.82 -3.76
CA PRO A 260 -5.25 -1.09 -3.60
C PRO A 260 -6.37 -1.56 -4.54
N ASP A 261 -6.02 -1.92 -5.78
CA ASP A 261 -6.97 -2.35 -6.81
C ASP A 261 -6.96 -3.88 -7.04
N ALA A 262 -6.18 -4.63 -6.25
CA ALA A 262 -6.16 -6.09 -6.33
C ALA A 262 -7.45 -6.67 -5.73
N LYS A 263 -7.91 -7.79 -6.29
CA LYS A 263 -9.08 -8.49 -5.77
C LYS A 263 -8.83 -8.92 -4.32
N PRO A 264 -9.74 -8.61 -3.38
CA PRO A 264 -9.61 -9.03 -2.00
C PRO A 264 -9.69 -10.55 -1.87
N CYS A 265 -8.79 -11.12 -1.09
CA CYS A 265 -8.82 -12.51 -0.66
C CYS A 265 -9.33 -12.54 0.80
N ARG A 266 -10.46 -13.17 1.04
CA ARG A 266 -11.04 -13.34 2.38
C ARG A 266 -10.14 -14.24 3.22
N THR A 267 -9.84 -13.82 4.44
CA THR A 267 -8.94 -14.55 5.35
C THR A 267 -9.63 -15.10 6.59
N GLY A 268 -10.75 -14.54 7.02
CA GLY A 268 -11.47 -15.02 8.19
C GLY A 268 -12.85 -14.40 8.34
N VAL A 269 -13.73 -15.07 9.10
CA VAL A 269 -15.01 -14.53 9.55
C VAL A 269 -14.79 -13.75 10.83
N LEU A 270 -15.44 -12.60 10.95
CA LEU A 270 -15.41 -11.77 12.15
C LEU A 270 -16.82 -11.63 12.69
N VAL A 271 -16.94 -11.75 14.02
CA VAL A 271 -18.22 -11.61 14.72
C VAL A 271 -18.16 -10.37 15.61
N PRO A 272 -19.11 -9.43 15.47
CA PRO A 272 -19.17 -8.26 16.34
C PRO A 272 -19.38 -8.69 17.81
N ASN A 273 -18.63 -8.04 18.70
CA ASN A 273 -18.79 -8.24 20.14
C ASN A 273 -20.02 -7.48 20.69
N ALA A 274 -20.24 -7.52 22.01
CA ALA A 274 -21.35 -6.83 22.68
C ALA A 274 -21.33 -5.29 22.54
N HIS A 275 -20.21 -4.73 22.09
CA HIS A 275 -20.05 -3.30 21.78
C HIS A 275 -20.16 -3.01 20.27
N HIS A 276 -20.70 -3.97 19.48
CA HIS A 276 -20.84 -3.86 18.03
C HIS A 276 -19.53 -3.60 17.29
N THR A 277 -18.44 -4.18 17.81
CA THR A 277 -17.08 -3.95 17.29
C THR A 277 -16.48 -5.26 16.80
N VAL A 278 -15.88 -5.21 15.61
CA VAL A 278 -14.98 -6.24 15.09
C VAL A 278 -13.55 -5.70 15.04
N HIS A 279 -12.56 -6.60 15.06
CA HIS A 279 -11.16 -6.19 14.96
C HIS A 279 -10.32 -7.16 14.13
N LEU A 280 -9.22 -6.65 13.59
CA LEU A 280 -8.17 -7.40 12.92
C LEU A 280 -6.83 -6.94 13.49
N ALA A 281 -6.02 -7.89 13.95
CA ALA A 281 -4.65 -7.64 14.38
C ALA A 281 -3.68 -8.42 13.49
N ALA A 282 -2.55 -7.81 13.17
CA ALA A 282 -1.47 -8.44 12.41
C ALA A 282 -0.11 -7.97 12.93
N SER A 283 0.90 -8.86 12.83
CA SER A 283 2.29 -8.57 13.18
C SER A 283 3.18 -8.77 11.95
N ASP A 284 4.29 -8.04 11.92
CA ASP A 284 5.31 -8.17 10.87
C ASP A 284 4.75 -8.07 9.44
N VAL A 285 3.81 -7.12 9.25
CA VAL A 285 3.18 -6.89 7.96
C VAL A 285 4.19 -6.29 6.99
N VAL A 286 4.51 -7.00 5.92
CA VAL A 286 5.59 -6.61 5.00
C VAL A 286 5.11 -5.60 3.95
N SER A 287 4.00 -5.90 3.27
CA SER A 287 3.38 -5.03 2.26
C SER A 287 1.97 -5.52 1.92
N GLY A 288 1.22 -4.71 1.16
CA GLY A 288 -0.15 -5.03 0.75
C GLY A 288 -1.20 -4.24 1.51
N VAL A 289 -2.44 -4.69 1.42
CA VAL A 289 -3.58 -4.09 2.14
C VAL A 289 -4.20 -5.14 3.06
N LEU A 290 -4.38 -4.79 4.32
CA LEU A 290 -5.19 -5.54 5.28
C LEU A 290 -6.47 -4.77 5.56
N GLY A 291 -7.59 -5.47 5.65
CA GLY A 291 -8.85 -4.80 5.90
C GLY A 291 -9.94 -5.70 6.47
N ILE A 292 -11.01 -5.03 6.85
CA ILE A 292 -12.27 -5.63 7.28
C ILE A 292 -13.33 -5.20 6.29
N ALA A 293 -14.10 -6.14 5.78
CA ALA A 293 -15.25 -5.89 4.92
C ALA A 293 -16.52 -6.46 5.56
N TRP A 294 -17.65 -5.87 5.21
CA TRP A 294 -18.95 -6.27 5.73
C TRP A 294 -20.04 -6.16 4.68
N ARG A 295 -21.12 -6.87 4.93
CA ARG A 295 -22.32 -6.84 4.10
C ARG A 295 -23.49 -6.34 4.94
N TRP A 296 -24.21 -5.39 4.41
CA TRP A 296 -25.44 -4.90 5.02
C TRP A 296 -26.60 -5.87 4.77
N PRO A 297 -27.59 -5.92 5.70
CA PRO A 297 -28.83 -6.64 5.49
C PRO A 297 -29.58 -6.20 4.26
#